data_29f05e55b0dc02c61171f8b14a62d157
#
_entry.id   29f05e55b0dc02c61171f8b14a62d157
#
_cell.length_a   1.000
_cell.length_b   1.000
_cell.length_c   1.000
_cell.angle_alpha   90.00
_cell.angle_beta   90.00
_cell.angle_gamma   90.00
#
_symmetry.space_group_name_H-M   'P 1'
#
loop_
_entity.id
_entity.type
_entity.pdbx_description
1 polymer ?
#
loop_
_entity_poly.entity_id
_entity_poly.type
_entity_poly.pdbx_seq_one_letter_code
_entity_poly.pdbx_strand_id
1 'polypeptide(L)'
;MTSTQPVEHVSFEKPDEVREGSNWRLELLNLAGGAQVGRITVQPGWRWSQDVKPVAGTDLCMAPHQQYQLSGHMHIVMSDGTELDTGPGEITSLPPGHDAWVVGDEQVVAIDWQGASVWAAHQA
;
A
#
# COMPACT_ATOMS: atom_id res chain seq x y z
N MET A 1 35.10 6.76 -7.77
CA MET A 1 34.78 6.03 -6.52
C MET A 1 33.99 4.77 -6.87
N THR A 2 34.39 3.66 -6.30
CA THR A 2 33.75 2.38 -6.52
C THR A 2 32.66 2.17 -5.46
N SER A 3 31.45 1.81 -5.89
CA SER A 3 30.40 1.41 -4.95
C SER A 3 30.73 0.04 -4.39
N THR A 4 30.59 -0.12 -3.07
CA THR A 4 30.72 -1.42 -2.41
C THR A 4 29.36 -2.11 -2.24
N GLN A 5 28.27 -1.44 -2.64
CA GLN A 5 26.93 -1.97 -2.51
C GLN A 5 26.72 -3.06 -3.55
N PRO A 6 26.22 -4.24 -3.15
CA PRO A 6 25.97 -5.33 -4.10
C PRO A 6 24.83 -4.98 -5.05
N VAL A 7 24.86 -5.60 -6.23
CA VAL A 7 23.69 -5.59 -7.11
C VAL A 7 22.63 -6.48 -6.47
N GLU A 8 21.39 -6.00 -6.45
CA GLU A 8 20.25 -6.77 -5.98
C GLU A 8 19.26 -6.96 -7.12
N HIS A 9 18.69 -8.17 -7.18
CA HIS A 9 17.70 -8.53 -8.19
C HIS A 9 16.68 -9.43 -7.50
N VAL A 10 15.54 -8.88 -7.16
CA VAL A 10 14.54 -9.52 -6.30
C VAL A 10 13.17 -9.52 -6.96
N SER A 11 12.26 -10.33 -6.42
CA SER A 11 10.93 -10.50 -6.99
C SER A 11 9.88 -10.57 -5.88
N PHE A 12 8.69 -10.03 -6.13
CA PHE A 12 7.54 -10.18 -5.25
C PHE A 12 7.06 -11.63 -5.13
N GLU A 13 7.52 -12.52 -6.04
CA GLU A 13 7.23 -13.96 -5.90
C GLU A 13 7.99 -14.60 -4.75
N LYS A 14 9.02 -13.91 -4.23
CA LYS A 14 9.79 -14.33 -3.06
C LYS A 14 9.93 -13.14 -2.11
N PRO A 15 8.83 -12.71 -1.48
CA PRO A 15 8.86 -11.55 -0.61
C PRO A 15 9.63 -11.81 0.67
N ASP A 16 10.20 -10.74 1.24
CA ASP A 16 10.86 -10.81 2.54
C ASP A 16 9.85 -10.87 3.68
N GLU A 17 8.68 -10.27 3.48
CA GLU A 17 7.58 -10.29 4.45
C GLU A 17 6.26 -10.31 3.72
N VAL A 18 5.28 -11.01 4.29
CA VAL A 18 3.89 -11.02 3.81
C VAL A 18 2.99 -10.69 4.98
N ARG A 19 2.04 -9.79 4.73
CA ARG A 19 0.91 -9.55 5.62
C ARG A 19 -0.35 -9.72 4.81
N GLU A 20 -1.36 -10.35 5.39
CA GLU A 20 -2.62 -10.51 4.70
C GLU A 20 -3.79 -10.60 5.68
N GLY A 21 -4.95 -10.26 5.19
CA GLY A 21 -6.19 -10.28 5.95
C GLY A 21 -7.39 -10.33 5.01
N SER A 22 -8.53 -9.87 5.51
CA SER A 22 -9.77 -9.88 4.75
C SER A 22 -9.68 -8.94 3.55
N ASN A 23 -9.68 -9.51 2.34
CA ASN A 23 -9.65 -8.78 1.07
C ASN A 23 -8.37 -8.00 0.78
N TRP A 24 -7.27 -8.27 1.50
CA TRP A 24 -6.02 -7.57 1.26
C TRP A 24 -4.80 -8.46 1.48
N ARG A 25 -3.73 -8.13 0.76
CA ARG A 25 -2.41 -8.75 0.89
C ARG A 25 -1.33 -7.72 0.60
N LEU A 26 -0.29 -7.72 1.42
CA LEU A 26 0.91 -6.92 1.24
C LEU A 26 2.12 -7.84 1.16
N GLU A 27 2.94 -7.63 0.15
CA GLU A 27 4.24 -8.30 0.01
C GLU A 27 5.31 -7.23 0.05
N LEU A 28 6.33 -7.44 0.90
CA LEU A 28 7.41 -6.47 1.11
C LEU A 28 8.73 -7.02 0.61
N LEU A 29 9.48 -6.17 -0.06
CA LEU A 29 10.87 -6.41 -0.43
C LEU A 29 11.75 -5.37 0.27
N ASN A 30 12.81 -5.85 0.92
CA ASN A 30 13.80 -5.00 1.56
C ASN A 30 15.05 -4.95 0.67
N LEU A 31 15.49 -3.75 0.36
CA LEU A 31 16.65 -3.52 -0.47
C LEU A 31 17.78 -2.92 0.35
N ALA A 32 19.00 -3.00 -0.16
CA ALA A 32 20.16 -2.39 0.49
C ALA A 32 19.93 -0.88 0.68
N GLY A 33 20.52 -0.33 1.73
CA GLY A 33 20.35 1.08 2.06
C GLY A 33 19.05 1.42 2.75
N GLY A 34 18.26 0.41 3.16
CA GLY A 34 17.02 0.60 3.89
C GLY A 34 15.80 0.87 3.02
N ALA A 35 15.93 0.81 1.70
CA ALA A 35 14.79 0.98 0.81
C ALA A 35 13.84 -0.20 0.92
N GLN A 36 12.54 0.08 0.91
CA GLN A 36 11.49 -0.94 0.94
C GLN A 36 10.50 -0.67 -0.16
N VAL A 37 10.04 -1.75 -0.80
CA VAL A 37 9.02 -1.66 -1.84
C VAL A 37 7.94 -2.69 -1.50
N GLY A 38 6.69 -2.25 -1.54
CA GLY A 38 5.53 -3.11 -1.26
C GLY A 38 4.65 -3.28 -2.49
N ARG A 39 4.10 -4.48 -2.65
CA ARG A 39 2.99 -4.71 -3.56
C ARG A 39 1.73 -4.93 -2.72
N ILE A 40 0.80 -4.01 -2.84
CA ILE A 40 -0.48 -4.05 -2.13
C ILE A 40 -1.54 -4.54 -3.12
N THR A 41 -2.26 -5.59 -2.74
CA THR A 41 -3.36 -6.12 -3.53
C THR A 41 -4.62 -6.07 -2.65
N VAL A 42 -5.66 -5.41 -3.14
CA VAL A 42 -6.95 -5.35 -2.44
C VAL A 42 -8.07 -5.77 -3.39
N GLN A 43 -9.00 -6.57 -2.89
CA GLN A 43 -10.04 -7.19 -3.68
C GLN A 43 -11.30 -6.31 -3.76
N PRO A 44 -12.18 -6.55 -4.74
CA PRO A 44 -13.50 -5.92 -4.74
C PRO A 44 -14.20 -6.13 -3.40
N GLY A 45 -14.81 -5.07 -2.89
CA GLY A 45 -15.44 -5.08 -1.56
C GLY A 45 -14.53 -4.62 -0.43
N TRP A 46 -13.24 -4.49 -0.68
CA TRP A 46 -12.31 -4.01 0.33
C TRP A 46 -12.58 -2.54 0.67
N ARG A 47 -12.52 -2.26 1.98
CA ARG A 47 -12.51 -0.90 2.53
C ARG A 47 -11.53 -0.87 3.70
N TRP A 48 -10.63 0.10 3.72
CA TRP A 48 -9.61 0.18 4.77
C TRP A 48 -10.24 0.21 6.17
N SER A 49 -11.27 1.05 6.38
CA SER A 49 -11.91 1.18 7.69
C SER A 49 -12.67 -0.07 8.15
N GLN A 50 -12.92 -1.01 7.26
CA GLN A 50 -13.57 -2.28 7.57
C GLN A 50 -12.56 -3.41 7.71
N ASP A 51 -11.62 -3.51 6.77
CA ASP A 51 -10.76 -4.70 6.62
C ASP A 51 -9.37 -4.54 7.25
N VAL A 52 -8.85 -3.32 7.34
CA VAL A 52 -7.50 -3.05 7.88
C VAL A 52 -7.55 -2.38 9.25
N LYS A 53 -8.53 -1.52 9.48
CA LYS A 53 -8.67 -0.80 10.75
C LYS A 53 -8.56 -1.69 11.98
N PRO A 54 -9.16 -2.90 12.02
CA PRO A 54 -9.01 -3.76 13.20
C PRO A 54 -7.58 -4.20 13.48
N VAL A 55 -6.74 -4.27 12.44
CA VAL A 55 -5.32 -4.62 12.57
C VAL A 55 -4.50 -3.38 12.94
N ALA A 56 -4.77 -2.26 12.27
CA ALA A 56 -4.00 -1.03 12.44
C ALA A 56 -4.22 -0.38 13.82
N GLY A 57 -5.43 -0.45 14.35
CA GLY A 57 -5.76 0.13 15.65
C GLY A 57 -5.97 1.63 15.64
N THR A 58 -6.07 2.26 14.48
CA THR A 58 -6.33 3.69 14.30
C THR A 58 -7.64 3.89 13.54
N ASP A 59 -8.24 5.08 13.66
CA ASP A 59 -9.49 5.39 12.96
C ASP A 59 -9.32 5.55 11.46
N LEU A 60 -8.16 6.05 11.03
CA LEU A 60 -7.80 6.23 9.63
C LEU A 60 -6.44 5.60 9.36
N CYS A 61 -6.14 5.35 8.10
CA CYS A 61 -4.82 4.88 7.71
C CYS A 61 -3.80 5.99 7.95
N MET A 62 -2.83 5.71 8.83
CA MET A 62 -1.78 6.67 9.17
C MET A 62 -0.48 6.40 8.43
N ALA A 63 -0.47 5.42 7.52
CA ALA A 63 0.67 5.19 6.65
C ALA A 63 0.68 6.23 5.52
N PRO A 64 1.78 6.96 5.32
CA PRO A 64 1.91 7.76 4.12
C PRO A 64 2.13 6.84 2.93
N HIS A 65 1.75 7.28 1.74
CA HIS A 65 1.93 6.47 0.53
C HIS A 65 2.54 7.31 -0.58
N GLN A 66 3.45 6.69 -1.32
CA GLN A 66 3.80 7.06 -2.68
C GLN A 66 3.71 5.79 -3.49
N GLN A 67 2.73 5.71 -4.37
CA GLN A 67 2.39 4.46 -5.01
C GLN A 67 2.01 4.63 -6.47
N TYR A 68 2.27 3.58 -7.23
CA TYR A 68 1.89 3.44 -8.62
C TYR A 68 0.82 2.35 -8.73
N GLN A 69 -0.36 2.69 -9.28
CA GLN A 69 -1.45 1.75 -9.41
C GLN A 69 -1.36 1.00 -10.74
N LEU A 70 -1.37 -0.32 -10.66
CA LEU A 70 -1.25 -1.19 -11.83
C LEU A 70 -2.61 -1.61 -12.38
N SER A 71 -3.61 -1.76 -11.51
CA SER A 71 -4.93 -2.26 -11.89
C SER A 71 -6.01 -1.73 -10.98
N GLY A 72 -7.26 -1.80 -11.45
CA GLY A 72 -8.43 -1.49 -10.67
C GLY A 72 -8.64 0.00 -10.43
N HIS A 73 -9.68 0.31 -9.67
CA HIS A 73 -10.07 1.68 -9.32
C HIS A 73 -10.32 1.78 -7.83
N MET A 74 -9.92 2.91 -7.24
CA MET A 74 -10.06 3.14 -5.82
C MET A 74 -10.58 4.53 -5.56
N HIS A 75 -11.39 4.69 -4.52
CA HIS A 75 -11.80 5.99 -4.00
C HIS A 75 -11.11 6.23 -2.68
N ILE A 76 -10.55 7.42 -2.48
CA ILE A 76 -9.79 7.80 -1.28
C ILE A 76 -10.43 9.05 -0.69
N VAL A 77 -10.60 9.04 0.64
CA VAL A 77 -11.12 10.17 1.41
C VAL A 77 -10.10 10.55 2.46
N MET A 78 -9.64 11.81 2.41
CA MET A 78 -8.71 12.34 3.39
C MET A 78 -9.46 12.88 4.61
N SER A 79 -8.76 12.97 5.74
CA SER A 79 -9.34 13.50 6.98
C SER A 79 -9.83 14.95 6.87
N ASP A 80 -9.28 15.73 5.94
CA ASP A 80 -9.71 17.11 5.69
C ASP A 80 -10.89 17.23 4.72
N GLY A 81 -11.43 16.09 4.27
CA GLY A 81 -12.56 16.03 3.35
C GLY A 81 -12.17 15.99 1.87
N THR A 82 -10.89 16.08 1.54
CA THR A 82 -10.43 15.91 0.16
C THR A 82 -10.73 14.49 -0.30
N GLU A 83 -11.29 14.35 -1.51
CA GLU A 83 -11.61 13.05 -2.11
C GLU A 83 -10.97 12.95 -3.48
N LEU A 84 -10.56 11.74 -3.85
CA LEU A 84 -10.01 11.47 -5.18
C LEU A 84 -10.31 10.04 -5.60
N ASP A 85 -10.42 9.86 -6.92
CA ASP A 85 -10.52 8.54 -7.55
C ASP A 85 -9.19 8.25 -8.23
N THR A 86 -8.70 7.02 -8.06
CA THR A 86 -7.43 6.60 -8.65
C THR A 86 -7.63 5.40 -9.56
N GLY A 87 -6.81 5.30 -10.59
CA GLY A 87 -6.89 4.24 -11.59
C GLY A 87 -5.53 3.78 -12.10
N PRO A 88 -5.54 2.81 -13.04
CA PRO A 88 -4.29 2.25 -13.57
C PRO A 88 -3.42 3.31 -14.24
N GLY A 89 -2.11 3.20 -14.02
CA GLY A 89 -1.13 4.11 -14.61
C GLY A 89 -0.92 5.40 -13.83
N GLU A 90 -1.61 5.56 -12.69
CA GLU A 90 -1.53 6.79 -11.92
C GLU A 90 -0.62 6.64 -10.70
N ILE A 91 0.09 7.72 -10.39
CA ILE A 91 0.88 7.81 -9.17
C ILE A 91 0.12 8.70 -8.19
N THR A 92 0.01 8.24 -6.94
CA THR A 92 -0.64 8.99 -5.87
C THR A 92 0.33 9.17 -4.73
N SER A 93 0.43 10.40 -4.23
CA SER A 93 1.17 10.73 -3.01
C SER A 93 0.16 11.12 -1.94
N LEU A 94 0.10 10.35 -0.85
CA LEU A 94 -0.88 10.54 0.21
C LEU A 94 -0.18 10.80 1.54
N PRO A 95 -0.56 11.86 2.25
CA PRO A 95 -0.17 12.00 3.66
C PRO A 95 -0.97 11.02 4.53
N PRO A 96 -0.56 10.83 5.79
CA PRO A 96 -1.38 10.07 6.76
C PRO A 96 -2.78 10.67 6.95
N GLY A 97 -3.73 9.83 7.33
CA GLY A 97 -5.08 10.27 7.66
C GLY A 97 -6.07 10.11 6.51
N HIS A 98 -6.27 8.87 6.04
CA HIS A 98 -7.20 8.60 4.94
C HIS A 98 -7.93 7.28 5.15
N ASP A 99 -9.11 7.17 4.51
CA ASP A 99 -9.82 5.92 4.26
C ASP A 99 -9.85 5.70 2.75
N ALA A 100 -10.04 4.46 2.34
CA ALA A 100 -10.08 4.12 0.92
C ALA A 100 -10.89 2.85 0.70
N TRP A 101 -11.46 2.71 -0.49
CA TRP A 101 -12.16 1.47 -0.88
C TRP A 101 -12.06 1.22 -2.37
N VAL A 102 -12.19 -0.04 -2.73
CA VAL A 102 -12.19 -0.48 -4.13
C VAL A 102 -13.53 -0.11 -4.77
N VAL A 103 -13.46 0.45 -5.96
CA VAL A 103 -14.62 0.76 -6.80
C VAL A 103 -14.64 -0.21 -7.97
N GLY A 104 -15.76 -0.92 -8.14
CA GLY A 104 -15.92 -1.86 -9.25
C GLY A 104 -15.52 -3.29 -8.89
N ASP A 105 -15.35 -4.11 -9.92
CA ASP A 105 -15.23 -5.56 -9.80
C ASP A 105 -13.80 -6.07 -10.03
N GLU A 106 -12.85 -5.19 -10.23
CA GLU A 106 -11.46 -5.55 -10.47
C GLU A 106 -10.63 -5.28 -9.21
N GLN A 107 -9.71 -6.21 -8.89
CA GLN A 107 -8.77 -6.00 -7.80
C GLN A 107 -7.86 -4.82 -8.10
N VAL A 108 -7.48 -4.10 -7.06
CA VAL A 108 -6.48 -3.04 -7.15
C VAL A 108 -5.13 -3.61 -6.76
N VAL A 109 -4.13 -3.37 -7.61
CA VAL A 109 -2.73 -3.69 -7.32
C VAL A 109 -1.94 -2.40 -7.40
N ALA A 110 -1.19 -2.09 -6.34
CA ALA A 110 -0.35 -0.90 -6.28
C ALA A 110 1.04 -1.24 -5.77
N ILE A 111 2.02 -0.57 -6.33
CA ILE A 111 3.41 -0.65 -5.86
C ILE A 111 3.68 0.60 -5.02
N ASP A 112 4.03 0.41 -3.75
CA ASP A 112 4.27 1.49 -2.79
C ASP A 112 5.73 1.46 -2.35
N TRP A 113 6.41 2.62 -2.44
CA TRP A 113 7.82 2.73 -2.09
C TRP A 113 8.07 3.68 -0.91
N GLN A 114 7.04 4.17 -0.24
CA GLN A 114 7.20 5.03 0.93
C GLN A 114 6.64 4.39 2.21
N GLY A 115 5.35 4.10 2.26
CA GLY A 115 4.67 3.71 3.49
C GLY A 115 4.38 2.22 3.63
N ALA A 116 4.88 1.39 2.70
CA ALA A 116 4.52 -0.03 2.64
C ALA A 116 4.83 -0.76 3.95
N SER A 117 5.96 -0.48 4.58
CA SER A 117 6.39 -1.19 5.79
C SER A 117 5.49 -0.95 7.01
N VAL A 118 4.78 0.17 7.04
CA VAL A 118 3.86 0.49 8.15
C VAL A 118 2.40 0.28 7.80
N TRP A 119 2.12 -0.01 6.53
CA TRP A 119 0.75 -0.27 6.09
C TRP A 119 0.26 -1.61 6.65
N ALA A 120 -0.99 -1.63 7.12
CA ALA A 120 -1.60 -2.81 7.74
C ALA A 120 -0.81 -3.34 8.95
N ALA A 121 -0.02 -2.50 9.59
CA ALA A 121 0.65 -2.78 10.85
C ALA A 121 -0.07 -2.06 11.98
N HIS A 122 0.08 -2.57 13.21
CA HIS A 122 -0.50 -1.91 14.38
C HIS A 122 0.19 -0.57 14.61
N GLN A 123 -0.59 0.53 14.68
CA GLN A 123 -0.09 1.90 14.70
C GLN A 123 -0.52 2.68 15.97
N ALA A 124 -1.27 2.03 16.84
CA ALA A 124 -1.72 2.65 18.08
C ALA A 124 -0.63 2.71 19.15
#